data_45b15a8ba0da193fcf980ad3be0a830e
#
_entry.id   45b15a8ba0da193fcf980ad3be0a830e
#
_cell.length_a   1.000
_cell.length_b   1.000
_cell.length_c   1.000
_cell.angle_alpha   90.00
_cell.angle_beta   90.00
_cell.angle_gamma   90.00
#
_symmetry.space_group_name_H-M   'P 1'
#
loop_
_entity.id
_entity.type
_entity.pdbx_description
1 polymer ?
#
loop_
_entity_poly.entity_id
_entity_poly.type
_entity_poly.pdbx_seq_one_letter_code
_entity_poly.pdbx_strand_id
1 'polypeptide(L)'
;LNANCTYAVDDNYMYVMMSGYEKDLVKACQLLSKQILFPKLDDKQLQSLIGSAFGSRQMEKSSIGTLESALTSYVLYKDSSDYLQRIPTRDLIDLSITDLTTQFQAATNYECEIYYVGTAPFDDVYQVLSQNLPLKAQEMPSTSPELRPRQQYTENTIFFLPNSKATQSKIYFFIEGKPFDVKDDIFIEAFSSYFGAGFGSLVVDEIREKRAMAYTSYGIVGTPSVAGRNTLFQGFVGTQGDKTLDAIEIYMNLLKDMPSTPERFDVVKTNIKESILSAKPGFRSASAVYEAWKRMGYTQDPAIDKMKKIETLKFEDIIDFYNENIKGKPVVIAIVGNPKDFDTKALEKYGKVVKVSESKLFSDSF
;
A
#
# COMPACT_ATOMS: atom_id res chain seq x y z
N LEU A 1 -20.81 26.47 9.75
CA LEU A 1 -19.76 26.51 8.73
C LEU A 1 -19.99 25.36 7.76
N ASN A 2 -19.97 25.64 6.46
CA ASN A 2 -19.91 24.60 5.43
C ASN A 2 -18.43 24.20 5.20
N ALA A 3 -17.82 23.67 6.26
CA ALA A 3 -16.46 23.18 6.26
C ALA A 3 -16.41 21.79 6.86
N ASN A 4 -15.61 20.91 6.26
CA ASN A 4 -15.31 19.58 6.78
C ASN A 4 -13.84 19.53 7.20
N CYS A 5 -13.57 18.88 8.32
CA CYS A 5 -12.23 18.61 8.81
C CYS A 5 -12.09 17.13 9.08
N THR A 6 -11.07 16.50 8.53
CA THR A 6 -10.76 15.09 8.72
C THR A 6 -9.31 14.93 9.17
N TYR A 7 -9.07 13.91 9.98
CA TYR A 7 -7.75 13.53 10.46
C TYR A 7 -7.40 12.16 9.91
N ALA A 8 -6.16 11.98 9.51
CA ALA A 8 -5.62 10.70 9.12
C ALA A 8 -4.17 10.57 9.60
N VAL A 9 -3.72 9.34 9.76
CA VAL A 9 -2.34 9.02 10.11
C VAL A 9 -1.85 7.89 9.21
N ASP A 10 -0.58 7.93 8.87
CA ASP A 10 0.16 6.80 8.32
C ASP A 10 1.38 6.50 9.21
N ASP A 11 2.31 5.67 8.75
CA ASP A 11 3.49 5.28 9.53
C ASP A 11 4.35 6.48 9.99
N ASN A 12 4.31 7.61 9.26
CA ASN A 12 5.24 8.72 9.46
C ASN A 12 4.58 10.09 9.58
N TYR A 13 3.31 10.23 9.22
CA TYR A 13 2.65 11.53 9.12
C TYR A 13 1.27 11.55 9.75
N MET A 14 0.96 12.67 10.39
CA MET A 14 -0.40 13.03 10.75
C MET A 14 -0.92 14.07 9.76
N TYR A 15 -2.06 13.81 9.19
CA TYR A 15 -2.73 14.70 8.23
C TYR A 15 -3.95 15.34 8.87
N VAL A 16 -4.07 16.64 8.67
CA VAL A 16 -5.30 17.39 8.96
C VAL A 16 -5.78 17.98 7.65
N MET A 17 -6.90 17.49 7.13
CA MET A 17 -7.47 17.93 5.87
C MET A 17 -8.72 18.74 6.14
N MET A 18 -8.73 19.98 5.66
CA MET A 18 -9.87 20.89 5.78
C MET A 18 -10.38 21.27 4.39
N SER A 19 -11.68 21.19 4.17
CA SER A 19 -12.32 21.61 2.93
C SER A 19 -13.58 22.43 3.21
N GLY A 20 -13.85 23.45 2.40
CA GLY A 20 -14.99 24.33 2.59
C GLY A 20 -15.01 25.49 1.61
N TYR A 21 -15.83 26.50 1.89
CA TYR A 21 -15.85 27.74 1.11
C TYR A 21 -14.77 28.71 1.60
N GLU A 22 -14.06 29.38 0.69
CA GLU A 22 -13.00 30.35 1.03
C GLU A 22 -13.48 31.48 1.93
N LYS A 23 -14.70 31.96 1.79
CA LYS A 23 -15.30 32.97 2.67
C LYS A 23 -15.35 32.55 4.15
N ASP A 24 -15.30 31.27 4.42
CA ASP A 24 -15.34 30.71 5.78
C ASP A 24 -13.96 30.31 6.31
N LEU A 25 -12.89 30.52 5.54
CA LEU A 25 -11.52 30.05 5.83
C LEU A 25 -11.05 30.52 7.22
N VAL A 26 -11.20 31.82 7.55
CA VAL A 26 -10.80 32.38 8.85
C VAL A 26 -11.47 31.66 10.00
N LYS A 27 -12.81 31.51 9.93
CA LYS A 27 -13.58 30.84 11.00
C LYS A 27 -13.24 29.36 11.11
N ALA A 28 -12.98 28.71 9.97
CA ALA A 28 -12.58 27.30 9.92
C ALA A 28 -11.20 27.09 10.57
N CYS A 29 -10.22 27.96 10.27
CA CYS A 29 -8.91 27.95 10.91
C CYS A 29 -8.98 28.20 12.41
N GLN A 30 -9.80 29.15 12.87
CA GLN A 30 -10.01 29.41 14.28
C GLN A 30 -10.63 28.22 15.02
N LEU A 31 -11.58 27.53 14.37
CA LEU A 31 -12.18 26.33 14.94
C LEU A 31 -11.18 25.17 15.02
N LEU A 32 -10.41 24.95 13.94
CA LEU A 32 -9.34 23.97 13.91
C LEU A 32 -8.29 24.24 14.98
N SER A 33 -7.87 25.50 15.13
CA SER A 33 -6.94 25.92 16.17
C SER A 33 -7.44 25.56 17.58
N LYS A 34 -8.72 25.79 17.85
CA LYS A 34 -9.32 25.36 19.13
C LYS A 34 -9.34 23.86 19.33
N GLN A 35 -9.58 23.08 18.26
CA GLN A 35 -9.56 21.63 18.33
C GLN A 35 -8.14 21.09 18.58
N ILE A 36 -7.12 21.71 17.99
CA ILE A 36 -5.72 21.32 18.18
C ILE A 36 -5.25 21.66 19.59
N LEU A 37 -5.50 22.90 20.04
CA LEU A 37 -5.00 23.38 21.34
C LEU A 37 -5.78 22.83 22.52
N PHE A 38 -7.09 22.63 22.36
CA PHE A 38 -8.01 22.25 23.42
C PHE A 38 -8.94 21.12 22.96
N PRO A 39 -8.40 19.93 22.63
CA PRO A 39 -9.21 18.80 22.20
C PRO A 39 -10.19 18.42 23.32
N LYS A 40 -11.47 18.37 22.97
CA LYS A 40 -12.52 17.95 23.91
C LYS A 40 -12.88 16.49 23.59
N LEU A 41 -12.44 15.60 24.45
CA LEU A 41 -12.81 14.21 24.46
C LEU A 41 -13.62 13.94 25.73
N ASP A 42 -14.56 13.01 25.67
CA ASP A 42 -15.28 12.54 26.85
C ASP A 42 -15.14 11.02 27.03
N ASP A 43 -15.27 10.57 28.27
CA ASP A 43 -15.10 9.16 28.65
C ASP A 43 -16.07 8.24 27.91
N LYS A 44 -17.29 8.70 27.59
CA LYS A 44 -18.27 7.89 26.86
C LYS A 44 -17.82 7.64 25.43
N GLN A 45 -17.25 8.66 24.78
CA GLN A 45 -16.69 8.53 23.42
C GLN A 45 -15.50 7.57 23.44
N LEU A 46 -14.59 7.70 24.43
CA LEU A 46 -13.47 6.78 24.57
C LEU A 46 -13.94 5.34 24.77
N GLN A 47 -14.87 5.10 25.70
CA GLN A 47 -15.42 3.76 25.93
C GLN A 47 -16.13 3.20 24.70
N SER A 48 -16.83 4.04 23.93
CA SER A 48 -17.47 3.63 22.67
C SER A 48 -16.42 3.22 21.62
N LEU A 49 -15.31 3.96 21.50
CA LEU A 49 -14.20 3.63 20.59
C LEU A 49 -13.53 2.32 21.00
N ILE A 50 -13.24 2.14 22.29
CA ILE A 50 -12.67 0.90 22.82
C ILE A 50 -13.60 -0.29 22.52
N GLY A 51 -14.91 -0.16 22.80
CA GLY A 51 -15.91 -1.19 22.50
C GLY A 51 -15.97 -1.53 21.00
N SER A 52 -15.89 -0.52 20.13
CA SER A 52 -15.85 -0.71 18.69
C SER A 52 -14.57 -1.43 18.24
N ALA A 53 -13.43 -1.10 18.83
CA ALA A 53 -12.15 -1.78 18.55
C ALA A 53 -12.20 -3.25 18.96
N PHE A 54 -12.77 -3.58 20.13
CA PHE A 54 -12.99 -4.96 20.56
C PHE A 54 -13.84 -5.73 19.56
N GLY A 55 -15.01 -5.18 19.18
CA GLY A 55 -15.90 -5.82 18.21
C GLY A 55 -15.22 -6.06 16.86
N SER A 56 -14.51 -5.07 16.34
CA SER A 56 -13.77 -5.18 15.08
C SER A 56 -12.71 -6.28 15.14
N ARG A 57 -11.92 -6.34 16.22
CA ARG A 57 -10.84 -7.33 16.36
C ARG A 57 -11.36 -8.76 16.53
N GLN A 58 -12.51 -8.96 17.15
CA GLN A 58 -13.16 -10.28 17.19
C GLN A 58 -13.56 -10.77 15.80
N MET A 59 -13.98 -9.85 14.91
CA MET A 59 -14.39 -10.18 13.55
C MET A 59 -13.22 -10.42 12.60
N GLU A 60 -12.06 -9.85 12.87
CA GLU A 60 -10.86 -9.94 12.01
C GLU A 60 -10.48 -11.39 11.68
N LYS A 61 -10.44 -12.25 12.69
CA LYS A 61 -10.06 -13.67 12.51
C LYS A 61 -11.08 -14.49 11.73
N SER A 62 -12.31 -13.99 11.59
CA SER A 62 -13.36 -14.65 10.81
C SER A 62 -13.41 -14.17 9.35
N SER A 63 -12.76 -13.05 9.04
CA SER A 63 -12.70 -12.46 7.70
C SER A 63 -11.49 -13.02 6.92
N ILE A 64 -11.74 -13.69 5.79
CA ILE A 64 -10.67 -14.20 4.92
C ILE A 64 -9.80 -13.04 4.42
N GLY A 65 -10.40 -11.92 4.02
CA GLY A 65 -9.66 -10.73 3.56
C GLY A 65 -8.74 -10.16 4.64
N THR A 66 -9.15 -10.16 5.92
CA THR A 66 -8.29 -9.74 7.02
C THR A 66 -7.15 -10.73 7.26
N LEU A 67 -7.42 -12.03 7.17
CA LEU A 67 -6.38 -13.07 7.29
C LEU A 67 -5.35 -12.96 6.15
N GLU A 68 -5.78 -12.66 4.92
CA GLU A 68 -4.89 -12.37 3.78
C GLU A 68 -3.98 -11.17 4.09
N SER A 69 -4.58 -10.05 4.52
CA SER A 69 -3.85 -8.83 4.86
C SER A 69 -2.86 -9.05 6.02
N ALA A 70 -3.27 -9.78 7.05
CA ALA A 70 -2.40 -10.09 8.18
C ALA A 70 -1.24 -11.02 7.79
N LEU A 71 -1.51 -12.04 6.96
CA LEU A 71 -0.46 -12.93 6.45
C LEU A 71 0.53 -12.19 5.57
N THR A 72 0.06 -11.38 4.62
CA THR A 72 0.93 -10.61 3.71
C THR A 72 1.77 -9.58 4.47
N SER A 73 1.18 -8.86 5.44
CA SER A 73 1.92 -7.95 6.32
C SER A 73 2.98 -8.71 7.15
N TYR A 74 2.63 -9.87 7.71
CA TYR A 74 3.59 -10.70 8.45
C TYR A 74 4.72 -11.26 7.55
N VAL A 75 4.41 -11.65 6.33
CA VAL A 75 5.42 -12.10 5.36
C VAL A 75 6.40 -10.99 5.05
N LEU A 76 5.93 -9.77 4.83
CA LEU A 76 6.77 -8.64 4.47
C LEU A 76 7.52 -8.01 5.65
N TYR A 77 6.94 -8.02 6.87
CA TYR A 77 7.45 -7.23 7.99
C TYR A 77 7.70 -8.01 9.28
N LYS A 78 7.33 -9.31 9.35
CA LYS A 78 7.46 -10.15 10.55
C LYS A 78 6.87 -9.49 11.80
N ASP A 79 7.68 -9.39 12.85
CA ASP A 79 7.24 -8.80 14.13
C ASP A 79 6.88 -7.31 14.01
N SER A 80 7.31 -6.63 12.94
CA SER A 80 6.91 -5.26 12.61
C SER A 80 5.65 -5.17 11.73
N SER A 81 4.88 -6.27 11.57
CA SER A 81 3.64 -6.25 10.81
C SER A 81 2.56 -5.40 11.50
N ASP A 82 1.66 -4.81 10.70
CA ASP A 82 0.63 -3.89 11.19
C ASP A 82 -0.24 -4.49 12.28
N TYR A 83 -0.56 -5.78 12.17
CA TYR A 83 -1.41 -6.49 13.11
C TYR A 83 -0.70 -6.87 14.42
N LEU A 84 0.64 -6.87 14.44
CA LEU A 84 1.45 -7.16 15.63
C LEU A 84 1.89 -5.89 16.36
N GLN A 85 2.03 -4.76 15.65
CA GLN A 85 2.51 -3.49 16.22
C GLN A 85 1.41 -2.65 16.89
N ARG A 86 0.15 -3.01 16.75
CA ARG A 86 -0.94 -2.28 17.39
C ARG A 86 -1.02 -2.56 18.88
N ILE A 87 -1.57 -1.63 19.64
CA ILE A 87 -1.82 -1.79 21.07
C ILE A 87 -2.63 -3.07 21.30
N PRO A 88 -2.19 -4.00 22.15
CA PRO A 88 -2.95 -5.22 22.47
C PRO A 88 -4.35 -4.90 22.96
N THR A 89 -5.33 -5.75 22.64
CA THR A 89 -6.73 -5.50 23.02
C THR A 89 -6.90 -5.38 24.53
N ARG A 90 -6.20 -6.19 25.33
CA ARG A 90 -6.22 -6.12 26.79
C ARG A 90 -5.78 -4.75 27.33
N ASP A 91 -4.87 -4.07 26.64
CA ASP A 91 -4.28 -2.81 27.08
C ASP A 91 -5.13 -1.60 26.64
N LEU A 92 -6.11 -1.81 25.72
CA LEU A 92 -7.02 -0.75 25.28
C LEU A 92 -7.93 -0.24 26.41
N ILE A 93 -8.29 -1.11 27.37
CA ILE A 93 -9.16 -0.74 28.48
C ILE A 93 -8.50 0.21 29.47
N ASP A 94 -7.17 0.24 29.49
CA ASP A 94 -6.39 1.08 30.38
C ASP A 94 -6.08 2.46 29.76
N LEU A 95 -6.46 2.69 28.48
CA LEU A 95 -6.28 3.98 27.82
C LEU A 95 -7.15 5.05 28.46
N SER A 96 -6.53 6.17 28.78
CA SER A 96 -7.18 7.38 29.29
C SER A 96 -7.25 8.49 28.22
N ILE A 97 -8.16 9.44 28.42
CA ILE A 97 -8.21 10.67 27.62
C ILE A 97 -6.88 11.42 27.66
N THR A 98 -6.20 11.40 28.81
CA THR A 98 -4.89 12.04 28.98
C THR A 98 -3.85 11.42 28.06
N ASP A 99 -3.82 10.08 27.93
CA ASP A 99 -2.89 9.39 27.02
C ASP A 99 -3.12 9.82 25.57
N LEU A 100 -4.38 9.81 25.13
CA LEU A 100 -4.73 10.23 23.76
C LEU A 100 -4.39 11.69 23.49
N THR A 101 -4.71 12.58 24.44
CA THR A 101 -4.44 14.01 24.33
C THR A 101 -2.94 14.28 24.29
N THR A 102 -2.16 13.60 25.12
CA THR A 102 -0.70 13.73 25.17
C THR A 102 -0.08 13.29 23.84
N GLN A 103 -0.49 12.16 23.28
CA GLN A 103 0.02 11.69 21.98
C GLN A 103 -0.39 12.61 20.84
N PHE A 104 -1.63 13.09 20.82
CA PHE A 104 -2.09 14.05 19.83
C PHE A 104 -1.29 15.36 19.88
N GLN A 105 -1.07 15.90 21.07
CA GLN A 105 -0.27 17.12 21.24
C GLN A 105 1.20 16.90 20.87
N ALA A 106 1.78 15.74 21.18
CA ALA A 106 3.12 15.39 20.76
C ALA A 106 3.24 15.39 19.23
N ALA A 107 2.25 14.83 18.52
CA ALA A 107 2.22 14.82 17.06
C ALA A 107 2.16 16.24 16.44
N THR A 108 1.60 17.23 17.14
CA THR A 108 1.56 18.61 16.65
C THR A 108 2.87 19.40 16.86
N ASN A 109 3.87 18.81 17.50
CA ASN A 109 5.19 19.45 17.70
C ASN A 109 6.20 19.15 16.58
N TYR A 110 5.85 18.32 15.61
CA TYR A 110 6.71 18.07 14.44
C TYR A 110 6.60 19.18 13.41
N GLU A 111 7.55 19.19 12.45
CA GLU A 111 7.50 20.06 11.29
C GLU A 111 6.14 19.94 10.57
N CYS A 112 5.55 21.08 10.21
CA CYS A 112 4.27 21.14 9.56
C CYS A 112 4.40 21.79 8.18
N GLU A 113 3.98 21.08 7.15
CA GLU A 113 3.80 21.63 5.81
C GLU A 113 2.30 21.88 5.55
N ILE A 114 1.94 23.05 5.02
CA ILE A 114 0.56 23.39 4.71
C ILE A 114 0.42 23.56 3.20
N TYR A 115 -0.51 22.83 2.63
CA TYR A 115 -0.87 22.91 1.22
C TYR A 115 -2.26 23.52 1.10
N TYR A 116 -2.35 24.60 0.36
CA TYR A 116 -3.62 25.23 0.04
C TYR A 116 -3.94 25.09 -1.44
N VAL A 117 -5.16 24.73 -1.75
CA VAL A 117 -5.69 24.65 -3.10
C VAL A 117 -7.00 25.43 -3.16
N GLY A 118 -7.00 26.57 -3.85
CA GLY A 118 -8.13 27.50 -3.93
C GLY A 118 -7.87 28.61 -4.93
N THR A 119 -8.70 29.63 -4.90
CA THR A 119 -8.62 30.80 -5.80
C THR A 119 -8.09 32.05 -5.14
N ALA A 120 -8.01 32.08 -3.79
CA ALA A 120 -7.52 33.20 -3.04
C ALA A 120 -6.00 33.44 -3.27
N PRO A 121 -5.54 34.72 -3.32
CA PRO A 121 -4.13 35.03 -3.46
C PRO A 121 -3.28 34.43 -2.33
N PHE A 122 -2.03 34.09 -2.65
CA PHE A 122 -1.11 33.46 -1.67
C PHE A 122 -0.94 34.30 -0.40
N ASP A 123 -0.71 35.60 -0.53
CA ASP A 123 -0.46 36.48 0.61
C ASP A 123 -1.67 36.56 1.56
N ASP A 124 -2.88 36.60 1.02
CA ASP A 124 -4.11 36.61 1.80
C ASP A 124 -4.28 35.32 2.58
N VAL A 125 -4.04 34.14 1.94
CA VAL A 125 -4.09 32.84 2.55
C VAL A 125 -3.01 32.71 3.62
N TYR A 126 -1.78 33.11 3.31
CA TYR A 126 -0.66 33.08 4.25
C TYR A 126 -0.97 33.89 5.53
N GLN A 127 -1.52 35.08 5.38
CA GLN A 127 -1.94 35.91 6.53
C GLN A 127 -3.02 35.22 7.36
N VAL A 128 -4.04 34.65 6.72
CA VAL A 128 -5.11 33.93 7.43
C VAL A 128 -4.56 32.73 8.19
N LEU A 129 -3.75 31.91 7.57
CA LEU A 129 -3.18 30.71 8.19
C LEU A 129 -2.25 31.06 9.35
N SER A 130 -1.30 32.00 9.15
CA SER A 130 -0.33 32.40 10.15
C SER A 130 -0.95 33.05 11.39
N GLN A 131 -2.06 33.79 11.22
CA GLN A 131 -2.74 34.46 12.31
C GLN A 131 -3.75 33.59 13.07
N ASN A 132 -4.28 32.54 12.43
CA ASN A 132 -5.40 31.76 12.99
C ASN A 132 -5.08 30.31 13.30
N LEU A 133 -3.95 29.75 12.84
CA LEU A 133 -3.49 28.42 13.20
C LEU A 133 -2.42 28.51 14.31
N PRO A 134 -2.31 27.51 15.18
CA PRO A 134 -1.32 27.49 16.26
C PRO A 134 0.06 27.04 15.72
N LEU A 135 0.54 27.72 14.68
CA LEU A 135 1.83 27.46 14.09
C LEU A 135 2.92 28.00 15.01
N LYS A 136 3.74 27.12 15.55
CA LYS A 136 4.91 27.52 16.34
C LYS A 136 6.04 27.89 15.38
N ALA A 137 6.80 28.94 15.72
CA ALA A 137 8.08 29.20 15.08
C ALA A 137 8.98 27.98 15.35
N GLN A 138 9.56 27.45 14.30
CA GLN A 138 10.10 26.12 14.26
C GLN A 138 11.41 26.00 15.06
N GLU A 139 11.42 25.15 16.06
CA GLU A 139 12.64 24.66 16.71
C GLU A 139 12.79 23.13 16.58
N MET A 140 11.82 22.47 15.91
CA MET A 140 11.84 21.02 15.81
C MET A 140 12.55 20.56 14.55
N PRO A 141 13.50 19.63 14.67
CA PRO A 141 14.17 19.10 13.49
C PRO A 141 13.17 18.34 12.62
N SER A 142 13.24 18.59 11.29
CA SER A 142 12.64 17.71 10.32
C SER A 142 13.26 16.33 10.48
N THR A 143 12.46 15.34 10.83
CA THR A 143 12.91 13.96 10.90
C THR A 143 12.61 13.30 9.57
N SER A 144 13.62 12.63 8.99
CA SER A 144 13.37 11.77 7.82
C SER A 144 12.34 10.69 8.17
N PRO A 145 11.45 10.32 7.24
CA PRO A 145 10.52 9.24 7.46
C PRO A 145 11.23 7.96 7.89
N GLU A 146 10.75 7.33 8.95
CA GLU A 146 11.26 6.03 9.35
C GLU A 146 10.73 4.97 8.39
N LEU A 147 11.64 4.34 7.65
CA LEU A 147 11.29 3.29 6.72
C LEU A 147 11.29 1.95 7.45
N ARG A 148 10.11 1.40 7.70
CA ARG A 148 9.97 0.04 8.24
C ARG A 148 10.62 -0.97 7.27
N PRO A 149 11.69 -1.69 7.69
CA PRO A 149 12.41 -2.58 6.80
C PRO A 149 11.55 -3.79 6.45
N ARG A 150 11.57 -4.20 5.16
CA ARG A 150 10.98 -5.46 4.75
C ARG A 150 11.91 -6.62 5.07
N GLN A 151 11.31 -7.77 5.39
CA GLN A 151 12.04 -9.02 5.59
C GLN A 151 12.72 -9.45 4.30
N GLN A 152 14.02 -9.69 4.36
CA GLN A 152 14.79 -10.22 3.23
C GLN A 152 14.73 -11.76 3.20
N TYR A 153 14.59 -12.32 2.02
CA TYR A 153 14.58 -13.76 1.76
C TYR A 153 15.67 -14.11 0.74
N THR A 154 16.42 -15.15 1.03
CA THR A 154 17.53 -15.62 0.17
C THR A 154 17.15 -16.88 -0.63
N GLU A 155 16.01 -17.47 -0.34
CA GLU A 155 15.48 -18.67 -1.00
C GLU A 155 13.95 -18.56 -1.16
N ASN A 156 13.41 -19.34 -2.09
CA ASN A 156 11.96 -19.41 -2.23
C ASN A 156 11.33 -19.91 -0.93
N THR A 157 10.36 -19.17 -0.42
CA THR A 157 9.72 -19.48 0.87
C THR A 157 8.20 -19.37 0.72
N ILE A 158 7.49 -20.42 1.18
CA ILE A 158 6.04 -20.49 1.14
C ILE A 158 5.48 -20.35 2.56
N PHE A 159 4.67 -19.32 2.80
CA PHE A 159 3.92 -19.15 4.04
C PHE A 159 2.49 -19.65 3.81
N PHE A 160 2.12 -20.71 4.49
CA PHE A 160 0.79 -21.29 4.38
C PHE A 160 -0.01 -21.09 5.67
N LEU A 161 -1.12 -20.36 5.55
CA LEU A 161 -2.13 -20.18 6.59
C LEU A 161 -3.33 -21.10 6.26
N PRO A 162 -3.47 -22.23 6.94
CA PRO A 162 -4.59 -23.13 6.71
C PRO A 162 -5.89 -22.52 7.23
N ASN A 163 -6.92 -22.48 6.39
CA ASN A 163 -8.26 -22.03 6.77
C ASN A 163 -9.30 -22.99 6.20
N SER A 164 -9.90 -23.83 7.08
CA SER A 164 -10.90 -24.83 6.67
C SER A 164 -12.23 -24.26 6.16
N LYS A 165 -12.47 -22.95 6.34
CA LYS A 165 -13.65 -22.24 5.85
C LYS A 165 -13.40 -21.57 4.49
N ALA A 166 -12.16 -21.57 4.01
CA ALA A 166 -11.84 -20.96 2.72
C ALA A 166 -12.46 -21.79 1.59
N THR A 167 -13.24 -21.15 0.75
CA THR A 167 -13.84 -21.72 -0.47
C THR A 167 -12.95 -21.54 -1.69
N GLN A 168 -11.94 -20.68 -1.58
CA GLN A 168 -10.93 -20.40 -2.58
C GLN A 168 -9.56 -20.29 -1.90
N SER A 169 -8.51 -20.62 -2.64
CA SER A 169 -7.15 -20.27 -2.24
C SER A 169 -6.81 -18.88 -2.72
N LYS A 170 -6.23 -18.09 -1.82
CA LYS A 170 -5.67 -16.76 -2.09
C LYS A 170 -4.16 -16.87 -2.05
N ILE A 171 -3.53 -16.63 -3.17
CA ILE A 171 -2.10 -16.87 -3.37
C ILE A 171 -1.45 -15.56 -3.77
N TYR A 172 -0.51 -15.11 -2.96
CA TYR A 172 0.30 -13.92 -3.20
C TYR A 172 1.74 -14.30 -3.49
N PHE A 173 2.37 -13.61 -4.42
CA PHE A 173 3.78 -13.79 -4.80
C PHE A 173 4.50 -12.47 -4.57
N PHE A 174 5.66 -12.51 -3.90
CA PHE A 174 6.47 -11.33 -3.65
C PHE A 174 7.90 -11.58 -4.11
N ILE A 175 8.50 -10.56 -4.75
CA ILE A 175 9.92 -10.50 -5.05
C ILE A 175 10.41 -9.11 -4.65
N GLU A 176 11.39 -9.05 -3.76
CA GLU A 176 12.04 -7.80 -3.39
C GLU A 176 12.87 -7.28 -4.57
N GLY A 177 12.62 -6.04 -4.95
CA GLY A 177 13.33 -5.37 -6.03
C GLY A 177 14.55 -4.59 -5.54
N LYS A 178 15.10 -3.74 -6.39
CA LYS A 178 16.15 -2.77 -6.08
C LYS A 178 15.56 -1.46 -5.53
N PRO A 179 16.38 -0.56 -4.93
CA PRO A 179 15.94 0.79 -4.59
C PRO A 179 15.31 1.50 -5.78
N PHE A 180 14.16 2.14 -5.53
CA PHE A 180 13.44 2.85 -6.59
C PHE A 180 14.22 4.07 -7.06
N ASP A 181 14.40 4.19 -8.37
CA ASP A 181 14.83 5.40 -9.07
C ASP A 181 13.68 5.87 -9.97
N VAL A 182 13.35 7.14 -9.92
CA VAL A 182 12.30 7.74 -10.77
C VAL A 182 12.56 7.56 -12.27
N LYS A 183 13.82 7.29 -12.65
CA LYS A 183 14.18 6.97 -14.04
C LYS A 183 13.68 5.61 -14.49
N ASP A 184 13.46 4.68 -13.55
CA ASP A 184 12.99 3.32 -13.84
C ASP A 184 11.46 3.25 -13.95
N ASP A 185 10.75 4.29 -13.56
CA ASP A 185 9.29 4.29 -13.44
C ASP A 185 8.56 3.83 -14.72
N ILE A 186 9.01 4.31 -15.89
CA ILE A 186 8.42 3.88 -17.18
C ILE A 186 8.66 2.39 -17.49
N PHE A 187 9.82 1.84 -17.10
CA PHE A 187 10.14 0.42 -17.29
C PHE A 187 9.33 -0.46 -16.33
N ILE A 188 9.12 0.02 -15.10
CA ILE A 188 8.23 -0.62 -14.11
C ILE A 188 6.81 -0.69 -14.64
N GLU A 189 6.29 0.40 -15.18
CA GLU A 189 4.95 0.47 -15.75
C GLU A 189 4.80 -0.40 -16.98
N ALA A 190 5.82 -0.40 -17.88
CA ALA A 190 5.85 -1.22 -19.08
C ALA A 190 5.88 -2.71 -18.76
N PHE A 191 6.76 -3.14 -17.85
CA PHE A 191 6.78 -4.51 -17.38
C PHE A 191 5.46 -4.91 -16.72
N SER A 192 4.94 -4.09 -15.83
CA SER A 192 3.66 -4.38 -15.14
C SER A 192 2.50 -4.51 -16.11
N SER A 193 2.39 -3.61 -17.10
CA SER A 193 1.36 -3.68 -18.14
C SER A 193 1.49 -4.93 -19.01
N TYR A 194 2.71 -5.33 -19.34
CA TYR A 194 2.97 -6.54 -20.12
C TYR A 194 2.71 -7.82 -19.32
N PHE A 195 3.20 -7.86 -18.06
CA PHE A 195 3.18 -9.08 -17.25
C PHE A 195 1.80 -9.34 -16.63
N GLY A 196 1.18 -8.37 -15.96
CA GLY A 196 -0.01 -8.70 -15.19
C GLY A 196 -0.96 -7.55 -14.84
N ALA A 197 -0.77 -6.34 -15.39
CA ALA A 197 -1.67 -5.21 -15.12
C ALA A 197 -2.79 -5.12 -16.16
N GLY A 198 -3.89 -5.85 -15.93
CA GLY A 198 -5.10 -5.72 -16.74
C GLY A 198 -5.22 -6.71 -17.91
N PHE A 199 -6.25 -6.46 -18.72
CA PHE A 199 -6.57 -7.32 -19.86
C PHE A 199 -5.45 -7.33 -20.91
N GLY A 200 -5.23 -8.53 -21.48
CA GLY A 200 -4.17 -8.74 -22.49
C GLY A 200 -2.78 -8.93 -21.91
N SER A 201 -2.61 -8.86 -20.57
CA SER A 201 -1.35 -9.21 -19.91
C SER A 201 -1.11 -10.71 -19.83
N LEU A 202 0.14 -11.13 -19.66
CA LEU A 202 0.50 -12.55 -19.64
C LEU A 202 -0.21 -13.34 -18.55
N VAL A 203 -0.24 -12.80 -17.32
CA VAL A 203 -0.86 -13.48 -16.17
C VAL A 203 -2.35 -13.67 -16.39
N VAL A 204 -3.04 -12.64 -16.89
CA VAL A 204 -4.49 -12.71 -17.14
C VAL A 204 -4.78 -13.73 -18.24
N ASP A 205 -4.04 -13.70 -19.34
CA ASP A 205 -4.21 -14.64 -20.44
C ASP A 205 -3.93 -16.08 -20.02
N GLU A 206 -2.83 -16.33 -19.33
CA GLU A 206 -2.42 -17.69 -19.00
C GLU A 206 -3.29 -18.34 -17.91
N ILE A 207 -3.75 -17.57 -16.92
CA ILE A 207 -4.48 -18.08 -15.76
C ILE A 207 -5.99 -17.98 -15.97
N ARG A 208 -6.47 -16.83 -16.46
CA ARG A 208 -7.90 -16.56 -16.59
C ARG A 208 -8.44 -16.99 -17.95
N GLU A 209 -7.90 -16.45 -19.05
CA GLU A 209 -8.51 -16.62 -20.36
C GLU A 209 -8.29 -18.03 -20.93
N LYS A 210 -7.07 -18.56 -20.85
CA LYS A 210 -6.75 -19.88 -21.42
C LYS A 210 -7.20 -21.05 -20.55
N ARG A 211 -7.23 -20.89 -19.21
CA ARG A 211 -7.45 -22.01 -18.28
C ARG A 211 -8.65 -21.85 -17.36
N ALA A 212 -9.28 -20.68 -17.36
CA ALA A 212 -10.41 -20.36 -16.50
C ALA A 212 -10.18 -20.71 -15.00
N MET A 213 -8.91 -20.59 -14.53
CA MET A 213 -8.51 -21.03 -13.19
C MET A 213 -8.79 -20.00 -12.12
N ALA A 214 -8.85 -18.72 -12.48
CA ALA A 214 -9.05 -17.63 -11.53
C ALA A 214 -9.92 -16.52 -12.14
N TYR A 215 -10.81 -15.95 -11.32
CA TYR A 215 -11.52 -14.73 -11.71
C TYR A 215 -10.61 -13.50 -11.61
N THR A 216 -9.76 -13.47 -10.60
CA THR A 216 -8.82 -12.37 -10.35
C THR A 216 -7.39 -12.91 -10.31
N SER A 217 -6.56 -12.37 -11.18
CA SER A 217 -5.12 -12.60 -11.19
C SER A 217 -4.42 -11.33 -11.67
N TYR A 218 -3.24 -11.04 -11.10
CA TYR A 218 -2.39 -9.93 -11.54
C TYR A 218 -0.93 -10.17 -11.17
N GLY A 219 -0.04 -9.37 -11.75
CA GLY A 219 1.38 -9.31 -11.38
C GLY A 219 1.94 -7.94 -11.76
N ILE A 220 2.32 -7.16 -10.77
CA ILE A 220 2.80 -5.79 -10.94
C ILE A 220 4.02 -5.52 -10.06
N VAL A 221 4.84 -4.56 -10.45
CA VAL A 221 5.87 -4.00 -9.58
C VAL A 221 5.35 -2.72 -8.97
N GLY A 222 5.22 -2.72 -7.65
CA GLY A 222 4.83 -1.54 -6.89
C GLY A 222 6.02 -0.63 -6.65
N THR A 223 5.82 0.67 -6.89
CA THR A 223 6.75 1.72 -6.50
C THR A 223 6.51 2.12 -5.04
N PRO A 224 7.57 2.43 -4.27
CA PRO A 224 7.41 2.85 -2.89
C PRO A 224 6.83 4.27 -2.80
N SER A 225 6.19 4.57 -1.67
CA SER A 225 5.67 5.91 -1.38
C SER A 225 6.74 6.92 -0.96
N VAL A 226 7.99 6.48 -0.76
CA VAL A 226 9.11 7.31 -0.26
C VAL A 226 10.39 6.93 -1.01
N ALA A 227 11.21 7.92 -1.35
CA ALA A 227 12.51 7.71 -2.00
C ALA A 227 13.43 6.81 -1.15
N GLY A 228 14.31 6.07 -1.81
CA GLY A 228 15.29 5.20 -1.15
C GLY A 228 14.78 3.82 -0.72
N ARG A 229 13.48 3.57 -0.83
CA ARG A 229 12.89 2.25 -0.56
C ARG A 229 12.93 1.38 -1.81
N ASN A 230 13.09 0.07 -1.62
CA ASN A 230 13.04 -0.88 -2.73
C ASN A 230 11.65 -0.97 -3.36
N THR A 231 11.61 -1.26 -4.65
CA THR A 231 10.40 -1.72 -5.34
C THR A 231 9.98 -3.10 -4.82
N LEU A 232 8.74 -3.49 -5.07
CA LEU A 232 8.24 -4.81 -4.69
C LEU A 232 7.39 -5.37 -5.81
N PHE A 233 7.78 -6.50 -6.38
CA PHE A 233 6.87 -7.24 -7.22
C PHE A 233 5.79 -7.90 -6.35
N GLN A 234 4.54 -7.75 -6.76
CA GLN A 234 3.37 -8.35 -6.13
C GLN A 234 2.56 -9.09 -7.18
N GLY A 235 2.42 -10.38 -7.01
CA GLY A 235 1.52 -11.22 -7.79
C GLY A 235 0.36 -11.71 -6.95
N PHE A 236 -0.76 -11.99 -7.59
CA PHE A 236 -1.95 -12.53 -6.94
C PHE A 236 -2.71 -13.48 -7.84
N VAL A 237 -3.21 -14.56 -7.26
CA VAL A 237 -4.19 -15.46 -7.88
C VAL A 237 -5.22 -15.89 -6.85
N GLY A 238 -6.50 -15.61 -7.14
CA GLY A 238 -7.64 -16.14 -6.37
C GLY A 238 -8.28 -17.29 -7.14
N THR A 239 -8.08 -18.54 -6.71
CA THR A 239 -8.48 -19.76 -7.42
C THR A 239 -9.33 -20.70 -6.58
N GLN A 240 -10.00 -21.66 -7.21
CA GLN A 240 -10.63 -22.78 -6.51
C GLN A 240 -9.57 -23.59 -5.75
N GLY A 241 -9.95 -24.15 -4.59
CA GLY A 241 -9.01 -24.84 -3.71
C GLY A 241 -8.25 -25.99 -4.38
N ASP A 242 -8.95 -26.79 -5.20
CA ASP A 242 -8.38 -27.94 -5.95
C ASP A 242 -7.42 -27.50 -7.10
N LYS A 243 -7.42 -26.23 -7.47
CA LYS A 243 -6.53 -25.65 -8.50
C LYS A 243 -5.33 -24.92 -7.93
N THR A 244 -5.14 -24.96 -6.60
CA THR A 244 -4.08 -24.20 -5.92
C THR A 244 -2.69 -24.51 -6.47
N LEU A 245 -2.34 -25.79 -6.57
CA LEU A 245 -1.01 -26.22 -7.03
C LEU A 245 -0.78 -25.89 -8.50
N ASP A 246 -1.77 -26.13 -9.36
CA ASP A 246 -1.70 -25.79 -10.79
C ASP A 246 -1.49 -24.27 -10.97
N ALA A 247 -2.22 -23.44 -10.21
CA ALA A 247 -2.08 -21.98 -10.27
C ALA A 247 -0.68 -21.52 -9.85
N ILE A 248 -0.12 -22.11 -8.78
CA ILE A 248 1.25 -21.84 -8.34
C ILE A 248 2.25 -22.24 -9.43
N GLU A 249 2.09 -23.43 -10.01
CA GLU A 249 3.01 -23.93 -11.03
C GLU A 249 3.04 -23.01 -12.26
N ILE A 250 1.87 -22.61 -12.77
CA ILE A 250 1.77 -21.72 -13.91
C ILE A 250 2.42 -20.37 -13.58
N TYR A 251 2.08 -19.80 -12.43
CA TYR A 251 2.60 -18.50 -12.05
C TYR A 251 4.12 -18.51 -11.85
N MET A 252 4.66 -19.54 -11.18
CA MET A 252 6.10 -19.72 -10.99
C MET A 252 6.83 -19.94 -12.32
N ASN A 253 6.22 -20.62 -13.29
CA ASN A 253 6.79 -20.78 -14.62
C ASN A 253 6.85 -19.45 -15.37
N LEU A 254 5.82 -18.59 -15.26
CA LEU A 254 5.85 -17.23 -15.83
C LEU A 254 6.96 -16.36 -15.21
N LEU A 255 7.17 -16.47 -13.89
CA LEU A 255 8.25 -15.76 -13.21
C LEU A 255 9.64 -16.26 -13.57
N LYS A 256 9.77 -17.57 -13.82
CA LYS A 256 11.04 -18.22 -14.16
C LYS A 256 11.45 -17.98 -15.61
N ASP A 257 10.49 -18.05 -16.51
CA ASP A 257 10.70 -17.96 -17.95
C ASP A 257 9.53 -17.23 -18.61
N MET A 258 9.59 -15.90 -18.56
CA MET A 258 8.56 -15.03 -19.11
C MET A 258 8.50 -15.16 -20.63
N PRO A 259 7.34 -15.53 -21.22
CA PRO A 259 7.18 -15.58 -22.66
C PRO A 259 7.52 -14.24 -23.32
N SER A 260 8.28 -14.29 -24.40
CA SER A 260 8.60 -13.13 -25.24
C SER A 260 7.57 -13.04 -26.36
N THR A 261 6.68 -12.06 -26.30
CA THR A 261 5.57 -11.86 -27.25
C THR A 261 5.55 -10.40 -27.71
N PRO A 262 6.46 -10.02 -28.67
CA PRO A 262 6.59 -8.63 -29.11
C PRO A 262 5.29 -8.03 -29.67
N GLU A 263 4.38 -8.86 -30.16
CA GLU A 263 3.09 -8.43 -30.73
C GLU A 263 2.20 -7.73 -29.73
N ARG A 264 2.45 -7.93 -28.42
CA ARG A 264 1.72 -7.24 -27.33
C ARG A 264 2.23 -5.82 -27.06
N PHE A 265 3.38 -5.46 -27.63
CA PHE A 265 4.06 -4.22 -27.25
C PHE A 265 3.26 -2.97 -27.58
N ASP A 266 2.59 -2.94 -28.74
CA ASP A 266 1.75 -1.80 -29.11
C ASP A 266 0.57 -1.60 -28.15
N VAL A 267 -0.02 -2.70 -27.67
CA VAL A 267 -1.07 -2.65 -26.63
C VAL A 267 -0.51 -2.11 -25.31
N VAL A 268 0.68 -2.55 -24.92
CA VAL A 268 1.36 -2.05 -23.71
C VAL A 268 1.57 -0.53 -23.80
N LYS A 269 2.12 -0.04 -24.91
CA LYS A 269 2.33 1.41 -25.13
C LYS A 269 1.03 2.19 -25.08
N THR A 270 -0.02 1.65 -25.69
CA THR A 270 -1.35 2.29 -25.68
C THR A 270 -1.90 2.38 -24.26
N ASN A 271 -1.87 1.27 -23.52
CA ASN A 271 -2.37 1.23 -22.13
C ASN A 271 -1.62 2.24 -21.24
N ILE A 272 -0.30 2.34 -21.39
CA ILE A 272 0.50 3.30 -20.62
C ILE A 272 0.11 4.75 -20.98
N LYS A 273 -0.03 5.07 -22.27
CA LYS A 273 -0.46 6.41 -22.72
C LYS A 273 -1.82 6.76 -22.14
N GLU A 274 -2.78 5.87 -22.20
CA GLU A 274 -4.12 6.07 -21.64
C GLU A 274 -4.08 6.22 -20.12
N SER A 275 -3.28 5.42 -19.42
CA SER A 275 -3.06 5.54 -17.98
C SER A 275 -2.54 6.93 -17.62
N ILE A 276 -1.48 7.40 -18.28
CA ILE A 276 -0.90 8.73 -18.05
C ILE A 276 -1.91 9.85 -18.31
N LEU A 277 -2.66 9.77 -19.42
CA LEU A 277 -3.63 10.80 -19.78
C LEU A 277 -4.84 10.85 -18.83
N SER A 278 -5.23 9.71 -18.28
CA SER A 278 -6.36 9.59 -17.35
C SER A 278 -5.98 9.90 -15.89
N ALA A 279 -4.70 9.82 -15.53
CA ALA A 279 -4.22 9.96 -14.15
C ALA A 279 -4.10 11.39 -13.64
N LYS A 280 -4.79 12.35 -14.27
CA LYS A 280 -4.74 13.75 -13.83
C LYS A 280 -5.38 13.90 -12.45
N PRO A 281 -4.66 14.48 -11.47
CA PRO A 281 -5.24 14.68 -10.14
C PRO A 281 -6.42 15.65 -10.22
N GLY A 282 -7.48 15.32 -9.51
CA GLY A 282 -8.59 16.26 -9.31
C GLY A 282 -8.14 17.48 -8.49
N PHE A 283 -8.84 18.59 -8.62
CA PHE A 283 -8.54 19.85 -7.92
C PHE A 283 -8.23 19.63 -6.42
N ARG A 284 -9.10 18.92 -5.70
CA ARG A 284 -8.93 18.72 -4.25
C ARG A 284 -7.80 17.76 -3.86
N SER A 285 -7.35 16.90 -4.75
CA SER A 285 -6.25 15.95 -4.51
C SER A 285 -4.89 16.45 -5.01
N ALA A 286 -4.84 17.59 -5.69
CA ALA A 286 -3.62 18.09 -6.32
C ALA A 286 -2.46 18.25 -5.34
N SER A 287 -2.71 18.80 -4.14
CA SER A 287 -1.69 18.98 -3.10
C SER A 287 -1.16 17.64 -2.58
N ALA A 288 -2.05 16.68 -2.29
CA ALA A 288 -1.67 15.36 -1.81
C ALA A 288 -0.86 14.58 -2.86
N VAL A 289 -1.24 14.68 -4.14
CA VAL A 289 -0.51 14.05 -5.25
C VAL A 289 0.87 14.70 -5.42
N TYR A 290 0.95 16.03 -5.36
CA TYR A 290 2.23 16.74 -5.42
C TYR A 290 3.18 16.30 -4.29
N GLU A 291 2.67 16.22 -3.07
CA GLU A 291 3.44 15.75 -1.92
C GLU A 291 3.91 14.29 -2.08
N ALA A 292 3.05 13.41 -2.57
CA ALA A 292 3.42 12.03 -2.87
C ALA A 292 4.57 11.97 -3.89
N TRP A 293 4.51 12.75 -4.97
CA TRP A 293 5.60 12.83 -5.94
C TRP A 293 6.92 13.31 -5.31
N LYS A 294 6.87 14.38 -4.50
CA LYS A 294 8.03 14.92 -3.80
C LYS A 294 8.69 13.86 -2.90
N ARG A 295 7.88 13.12 -2.13
CA ARG A 295 8.36 12.03 -1.26
C ARG A 295 9.00 10.89 -2.04
N MET A 296 8.50 10.58 -3.23
CA MET A 296 9.06 9.57 -4.12
C MET A 296 10.33 10.03 -4.85
N GLY A 297 10.68 11.31 -4.73
CA GLY A 297 11.86 11.89 -5.37
C GLY A 297 11.64 12.52 -6.73
N TYR A 298 10.38 12.73 -7.17
CA TYR A 298 10.09 13.47 -8.38
C TYR A 298 10.26 14.98 -8.15
N THR A 299 10.81 15.65 -9.15
CA THR A 299 11.00 17.10 -9.15
C THR A 299 9.96 17.85 -9.99
N GLN A 300 9.16 17.13 -10.75
CA GLN A 300 8.06 17.61 -11.60
C GLN A 300 7.00 16.52 -11.76
N ASP A 301 5.92 16.83 -12.48
CA ASP A 301 4.88 15.84 -12.82
C ASP A 301 5.50 14.65 -13.56
N PRO A 302 5.41 13.41 -13.02
CA PRO A 302 5.96 12.20 -13.66
C PRO A 302 5.45 11.95 -15.08
N ALA A 303 4.21 12.40 -15.37
CA ALA A 303 3.59 12.25 -16.67
C ALA A 303 4.43 12.89 -17.80
N ILE A 304 5.12 14.00 -17.51
CA ILE A 304 5.94 14.72 -18.49
C ILE A 304 7.09 13.85 -18.98
N ASP A 305 7.80 13.22 -18.05
CA ASP A 305 8.97 12.38 -18.39
C ASP A 305 8.54 11.02 -18.95
N LYS A 306 7.46 10.44 -18.44
CA LYS A 306 6.89 9.20 -18.98
C LYS A 306 6.45 9.36 -20.43
N MET A 307 5.72 10.45 -20.76
CA MET A 307 5.29 10.73 -22.13
C MET A 307 6.45 10.88 -23.12
N LYS A 308 7.57 11.47 -22.69
CA LYS A 308 8.79 11.56 -23.53
C LYS A 308 9.43 10.19 -23.73
N LYS A 309 9.57 9.43 -22.65
CA LYS A 309 10.25 8.13 -22.68
C LYS A 309 9.48 7.06 -23.43
N ILE A 310 8.14 7.08 -23.41
CA ILE A 310 7.31 6.08 -24.09
C ILE A 310 7.51 6.09 -25.60
N GLU A 311 7.92 7.23 -26.20
CA GLU A 311 8.19 7.30 -27.64
C GLU A 311 9.45 6.52 -28.04
N THR A 312 10.42 6.41 -27.13
CA THR A 312 11.68 5.69 -27.33
C THR A 312 11.70 4.30 -26.71
N LEU A 313 10.64 3.95 -25.96
CA LEU A 313 10.51 2.65 -25.30
C LEU A 313 10.48 1.53 -26.34
N LYS A 314 11.23 0.45 -26.08
CA LYS A 314 11.32 -0.75 -26.90
C LYS A 314 10.84 -1.97 -26.13
N PHE A 315 10.48 -3.03 -26.84
CA PHE A 315 10.10 -4.30 -26.22
C PHE A 315 11.26 -4.92 -25.43
N GLU A 316 12.49 -4.75 -25.91
CA GLU A 316 13.71 -5.20 -25.24
C GLU A 316 13.84 -4.61 -23.84
N ASP A 317 13.42 -3.37 -23.61
CA ASP A 317 13.46 -2.73 -22.28
C ASP A 317 12.61 -3.48 -21.24
N ILE A 318 11.49 -4.10 -21.68
CA ILE A 318 10.65 -4.94 -20.81
C ILE A 318 11.39 -6.24 -20.46
N ILE A 319 12.05 -6.85 -21.44
CA ILE A 319 12.81 -8.09 -21.25
C ILE A 319 14.02 -7.84 -20.34
N ASP A 320 14.72 -6.72 -20.54
CA ASP A 320 15.85 -6.33 -19.70
C ASP A 320 15.42 -6.07 -18.27
N PHE A 321 14.32 -5.34 -18.09
CA PHE A 321 13.73 -5.12 -16.74
C PHE A 321 13.39 -6.46 -16.05
N TYR A 322 12.75 -7.40 -16.76
CA TYR A 322 12.46 -8.72 -16.24
C TYR A 322 13.72 -9.48 -15.82
N ASN A 323 14.74 -9.52 -16.67
CA ASN A 323 15.98 -10.23 -16.41
C ASN A 323 16.72 -9.67 -15.19
N GLU A 324 16.71 -8.35 -15.00
CA GLU A 324 17.40 -7.69 -13.89
C GLU A 324 16.64 -7.77 -12.55
N ASN A 325 15.32 -7.67 -12.59
CA ASN A 325 14.55 -7.42 -11.38
C ASN A 325 13.68 -8.61 -10.93
N ILE A 326 13.38 -9.58 -11.81
CA ILE A 326 12.45 -10.68 -11.53
C ILE A 326 13.11 -12.04 -11.67
N LYS A 327 13.72 -12.31 -12.83
CA LYS A 327 14.27 -13.62 -13.17
C LYS A 327 15.34 -14.08 -12.19
N GLY A 328 15.16 -15.28 -11.64
CA GLY A 328 16.14 -15.90 -10.73
C GLY A 328 16.18 -15.29 -9.32
N LYS A 329 15.30 -14.34 -9.01
CA LYS A 329 15.19 -13.81 -7.65
C LYS A 329 14.39 -14.76 -6.76
N PRO A 330 14.64 -14.78 -5.43
CA PRO A 330 13.81 -15.52 -4.49
C PRO A 330 12.36 -15.06 -4.54
N VAL A 331 11.45 -16.03 -4.67
CA VAL A 331 10.00 -15.78 -4.67
C VAL A 331 9.45 -16.16 -3.31
N VAL A 332 8.73 -15.25 -2.68
CA VAL A 332 8.00 -15.54 -1.44
C VAL A 332 6.52 -15.69 -1.76
N ILE A 333 5.94 -16.81 -1.36
CA ILE A 333 4.54 -17.13 -1.62
C ILE A 333 3.79 -17.10 -0.30
N ALA A 334 2.69 -16.35 -0.24
CA ALA A 334 1.76 -16.36 0.89
C ALA A 334 0.42 -16.97 0.45
N ILE A 335 -0.05 -17.99 1.17
CA ILE A 335 -1.24 -18.75 0.80
C ILE A 335 -2.22 -18.79 1.98
N VAL A 336 -3.46 -18.38 1.74
CA VAL A 336 -4.60 -18.68 2.60
C VAL A 336 -5.50 -19.64 1.85
N GLY A 337 -5.73 -20.84 2.41
CA GLY A 337 -6.52 -21.86 1.71
C GLY A 337 -6.92 -23.03 2.61
N ASN A 338 -7.85 -23.85 2.13
CA ASN A 338 -8.31 -25.03 2.85
C ASN A 338 -7.32 -26.20 2.63
N PRO A 339 -6.69 -26.72 3.70
CA PRO A 339 -5.70 -27.80 3.58
C PRO A 339 -6.27 -29.14 3.10
N LYS A 340 -7.60 -29.25 2.96
CA LYS A 340 -8.27 -30.45 2.45
C LYS A 340 -8.38 -30.47 0.91
N ASP A 341 -8.20 -29.30 0.28
CA ASP A 341 -8.47 -29.15 -1.14
C ASP A 341 -7.26 -29.51 -2.01
N PHE A 342 -6.04 -29.58 -1.43
CA PHE A 342 -4.81 -29.92 -2.14
C PHE A 342 -3.77 -30.56 -1.22
N ASP A 343 -2.81 -31.29 -1.80
CA ASP A 343 -1.69 -31.85 -1.05
C ASP A 343 -0.72 -30.74 -0.61
N THR A 344 -0.76 -30.39 0.67
CA THR A 344 0.10 -29.34 1.24
C THR A 344 1.60 -29.69 1.23
N LYS A 345 1.97 -30.99 1.16
CA LYS A 345 3.37 -31.41 1.01
C LYS A 345 3.92 -31.08 -0.37
N ALA A 346 3.07 -31.06 -1.40
CA ALA A 346 3.48 -30.70 -2.75
C ALA A 346 3.97 -29.23 -2.85
N LEU A 347 3.67 -28.39 -1.86
CA LEU A 347 4.22 -27.03 -1.78
C LEU A 347 5.76 -27.02 -1.64
N GLU A 348 6.36 -28.07 -1.08
CA GLU A 348 7.82 -28.20 -0.92
C GLU A 348 8.57 -28.20 -2.27
N LYS A 349 7.89 -28.54 -3.39
CA LYS A 349 8.43 -28.42 -4.74
C LYS A 349 8.84 -26.98 -5.09
N TYR A 350 8.18 -26.00 -4.50
CA TYR A 350 8.37 -24.59 -4.86
C TYR A 350 9.30 -23.82 -3.92
N GLY A 351 9.61 -24.38 -2.73
CA GLY A 351 10.54 -23.79 -1.77
C GLY A 351 10.27 -24.25 -0.34
N LYS A 352 10.90 -23.59 0.61
CA LYS A 352 10.77 -23.88 2.06
C LYS A 352 9.36 -23.55 2.55
N VAL A 353 8.66 -24.53 3.10
CA VAL A 353 7.29 -24.33 3.61
C VAL A 353 7.31 -23.94 5.09
N VAL A 354 6.64 -22.83 5.38
CA VAL A 354 6.41 -22.32 6.74
C VAL A 354 4.91 -22.31 7.00
N LYS A 355 4.43 -23.21 7.83
CA LYS A 355 3.04 -23.19 8.28
C LYS A 355 2.84 -22.10 9.32
N VAL A 356 1.89 -21.20 9.08
CA VAL A 356 1.56 -20.07 9.93
C VAL A 356 0.24 -20.34 10.63
N SER A 357 0.16 -20.04 11.94
CA SER A 357 -1.10 -20.05 12.69
C SER A 357 -1.65 -18.62 12.79
N GLU A 358 -2.97 -18.49 12.95
CA GLU A 358 -3.62 -17.20 13.19
C GLU A 358 -3.03 -16.47 14.40
N SER A 359 -2.67 -17.20 15.46
CA SER A 359 -2.05 -16.64 16.67
C SER A 359 -0.70 -15.97 16.44
N LYS A 360 -0.02 -16.26 15.32
CA LYS A 360 1.23 -15.58 14.94
C LYS A 360 1.02 -14.28 14.18
N LEU A 361 -0.18 -14.04 13.71
CA LEU A 361 -0.49 -12.90 12.85
C LEU A 361 -1.04 -11.70 13.62
N PHE A 362 -1.61 -11.92 14.80
CA PHE A 362 -2.27 -10.89 15.58
C PHE A 362 -1.64 -10.76 16.96
N SER A 363 -1.51 -9.53 17.47
CA SER A 363 -1.01 -9.23 18.81
C SER A 363 -1.88 -9.81 19.93
N ASP A 364 -3.12 -10.14 19.61
CA ASP A 364 -4.10 -10.69 20.53
C ASP A 364 -4.24 -12.21 20.34
N SER A 365 -3.51 -12.98 21.12
CA SER A 365 -3.86 -14.37 21.38
C SER A 365 -4.88 -14.39 22.53
N PHE A 366 -6.14 -14.61 22.21
CA PHE A 366 -7.14 -14.97 23.21
C PHE A 366 -6.99 -16.45 23.59
#